data_42b5039c4f28cc7ea4b1a3f30e6ebc62
#
_entry.id   42b5039c4f28cc7ea4b1a3f30e6ebc62
#
_cell.length_a   1.000
_cell.length_b   1.000
_cell.length_c   1.000
_cell.angle_alpha   90.00
_cell.angle_beta   90.00
_cell.angle_gamma   90.00
#
_symmetry.space_group_name_H-M   'P 1'
#
loop_
_entity.id
_entity.type
_entity.pdbx_description
1 polymer ?
#
loop_
_entity_poly.entity_id
_entity_poly.type
_entity_poly.pdbx_seq_one_letter_code
_entity_poly.pdbx_strand_id
1 'polypeptide(L)'
;MKFLLSILCTVFLFFGLLNNVQAAKNSVVVGMQLEPPNLDPTGGAAAAIDEVVYSNIFEGLTRFQADGSVSSGLAKSWKISGDGLVYTFQLNEGINFHDGSVFDASDVKFSLDRARAEDSTNAQKGLFKGIQSVTVINPSVVEIRLSDPNGSFLRNLAWGDAIILDPKTAGNAASSPVGTGPFKFSQWIKGDRVELVRNNDYWGMPVVLEKASFKFISDPTAAFAALMAGDVDAFPVYPAPETLAQFDADPNFNVIVGSTEGETILSTNNQAEHLKDVRVRKAIAHAINRQEIVDGAMFGFGTPIGTHFAPHHPDYEDLTGQSNYDPAKSKALLADAGYSQGLTLSLKLPPPSYARRGGEIIASQLREVGIDTKMENLEWSQWLEQVFKGKDYDLTIVSHTEPMDIGIYGNPKYYFQYDSQEFRDLMTQLNLETDAKKRSSILKSAQELISKDYVNGYLFQLAKTGVANSKLVGLWKNSPTQANDLTGVSWKE
;
A
#
# COMPACT_ATOMS: atom_id res chain seq x y z
N MET A 1 41.90 -88.32 8.40
CA MET A 1 42.25 -87.31 9.42
C MET A 1 42.61 -85.98 8.75
N LYS A 2 41.69 -85.15 8.55
CA LYS A 2 41.92 -83.72 8.15
C LYS A 2 40.86 -82.89 8.82
N PHE A 3 41.29 -82.06 9.77
CA PHE A 3 40.47 -81.03 10.40
C PHE A 3 40.20 -79.86 9.43
N LEU A 4 38.96 -79.54 9.16
CA LEU A 4 38.53 -78.27 8.52
C LEU A 4 38.07 -77.33 9.58
N LEU A 5 38.82 -76.24 9.73
CA LEU A 5 38.48 -75.04 10.56
C LEU A 5 37.52 -74.19 9.73
N SER A 6 36.31 -73.99 10.21
CA SER A 6 35.31 -73.05 9.64
C SER A 6 35.44 -71.72 10.33
N ILE A 7 35.92 -70.70 9.61
CA ILE A 7 35.96 -69.28 10.07
C ILE A 7 34.64 -68.65 9.67
N LEU A 8 33.82 -68.34 10.69
CA LEU A 8 32.56 -67.58 10.55
C LEU A 8 32.88 -66.08 10.54
N CYS A 9 32.89 -65.44 9.35
CA CYS A 9 33.01 -64.00 9.21
C CYS A 9 31.63 -63.34 9.52
N THR A 10 31.49 -62.76 10.71
CA THR A 10 30.34 -61.94 11.07
C THR A 10 30.54 -60.50 10.50
N VAL A 11 29.88 -60.21 9.38
CA VAL A 11 29.84 -58.86 8.82
C VAL A 11 28.81 -58.05 9.63
N PHE A 12 29.26 -57.15 10.49
CA PHE A 12 28.43 -56.14 11.11
C PHE A 12 28.09 -55.06 10.07
N LEU A 13 26.88 -55.10 9.52
CA LEU A 13 26.29 -54.02 8.75
C LEU A 13 25.95 -52.86 9.72
N PHE A 14 26.84 -51.87 9.83
CA PHE A 14 26.54 -50.58 10.38
C PHE A 14 25.61 -49.84 9.43
N PHE A 15 24.30 -49.93 9.57
CA PHE A 15 23.37 -48.98 8.99
C PHE A 15 23.55 -47.67 9.75
N GLY A 16 24.44 -46.81 9.24
CA GLY A 16 24.50 -45.42 9.63
C GLY A 16 23.20 -44.74 9.19
N LEU A 17 22.32 -44.47 10.15
CA LEU A 17 21.25 -43.51 9.98
C LEU A 17 21.89 -42.15 9.65
N LEU A 18 22.12 -41.90 8.38
CA LEU A 18 22.32 -40.56 7.87
C LEU A 18 21.01 -39.84 8.10
N ASN A 19 20.87 -39.20 9.26
CA ASN A 19 19.92 -38.13 9.41
C ASN A 19 20.35 -37.07 8.37
N ASN A 20 19.66 -37.04 7.24
CA ASN A 20 19.70 -35.90 6.35
C ASN A 20 19.14 -34.72 7.16
N VAL A 21 20.02 -34.02 7.86
CA VAL A 21 19.70 -32.66 8.33
C VAL A 21 19.54 -31.87 7.04
N GLN A 22 18.31 -31.79 6.59
CA GLN A 22 17.97 -30.92 5.46
C GLN A 22 18.32 -29.51 5.95
N ALA A 23 19.36 -28.92 5.35
CA ALA A 23 19.76 -27.56 5.69
C ALA A 23 18.52 -26.67 5.59
N ALA A 24 18.26 -25.90 6.62
CA ALA A 24 17.11 -24.99 6.64
C ALA A 24 17.16 -24.12 5.39
N LYS A 25 16.03 -24.01 4.71
CA LYS A 25 15.92 -23.17 3.49
C LYS A 25 16.22 -21.73 3.90
N ASN A 26 17.23 -21.13 3.28
CA ASN A 26 17.73 -19.77 3.60
C ASN A 26 17.50 -18.78 2.46
N SER A 27 16.68 -19.13 1.47
CA SER A 27 16.32 -18.28 0.35
C SER A 27 14.79 -18.24 0.16
N VAL A 28 14.30 -17.18 -0.46
CA VAL A 28 12.89 -17.03 -0.82
C VAL A 28 12.74 -16.58 -2.26
N VAL A 29 11.74 -17.14 -2.95
CA VAL A 29 11.28 -16.68 -4.26
C VAL A 29 9.90 -16.04 -4.08
N VAL A 30 9.82 -14.74 -4.28
CA VAL A 30 8.60 -13.94 -4.21
C VAL A 30 8.08 -13.68 -5.61
N GLY A 31 6.86 -14.09 -5.91
CA GLY A 31 6.18 -13.78 -7.16
C GLY A 31 5.63 -12.37 -7.17
N MET A 32 5.75 -11.69 -8.28
CA MET A 32 5.18 -10.38 -8.57
C MET A 32 4.44 -10.40 -9.90
N GLN A 33 3.35 -9.65 -10.01
CA GLN A 33 2.61 -9.54 -11.28
C GLN A 33 3.35 -8.72 -12.33
N LEU A 34 4.08 -7.69 -11.90
CA LEU A 34 4.69 -6.70 -12.79
C LEU A 34 6.20 -6.64 -12.57
N GLU A 35 6.92 -6.59 -13.68
CA GLU A 35 8.33 -6.21 -13.67
C GLU A 35 8.45 -4.69 -13.41
N PRO A 36 9.32 -4.25 -12.48
CA PRO A 36 9.58 -2.82 -12.30
C PRO A 36 10.24 -2.23 -13.56
N PRO A 37 9.87 -1.00 -13.99
CA PRO A 37 10.50 -0.35 -15.15
C PRO A 37 11.96 0.02 -14.87
N ASN A 38 12.29 0.27 -13.61
CA ASN A 38 13.63 0.57 -13.06
C ASN A 38 13.63 0.23 -11.56
N LEU A 39 14.75 0.47 -10.85
CA LEU A 39 14.90 0.19 -9.42
C LEU A 39 15.17 1.46 -8.58
N ASP A 40 14.93 2.67 -9.13
CA ASP A 40 15.03 3.95 -8.41
C ASP A 40 13.61 4.46 -8.05
N PRO A 41 13.15 4.32 -6.80
CA PRO A 41 11.83 4.79 -6.40
C PRO A 41 11.69 6.31 -6.45
N THR A 42 12.80 7.04 -6.47
CA THR A 42 12.80 8.50 -6.60
C THR A 42 12.73 8.97 -8.07
N GLY A 43 12.69 8.06 -9.03
CA GLY A 43 12.71 8.33 -10.47
C GLY A 43 11.45 7.88 -11.22
N GLY A 44 10.40 7.42 -10.55
CA GLY A 44 9.20 6.93 -11.20
C GLY A 44 8.07 6.57 -10.23
N ALA A 45 6.85 6.42 -10.75
CA ALA A 45 5.64 6.19 -9.97
C ALA A 45 5.14 4.73 -10.01
N ALA A 46 5.97 3.78 -10.42
CA ALA A 46 5.52 2.39 -10.55
C ALA A 46 5.67 1.64 -9.22
N ALA A 47 4.56 1.19 -8.64
CA ALA A 47 4.49 0.39 -7.41
C ALA A 47 5.49 -0.77 -7.36
N ALA A 48 5.67 -1.46 -8.49
CA ALA A 48 6.59 -2.59 -8.62
C ALA A 48 8.06 -2.24 -8.28
N ILE A 49 8.45 -0.95 -8.32
CA ILE A 49 9.78 -0.51 -7.88
C ILE A 49 9.89 -0.70 -6.37
N ASP A 50 8.98 -0.08 -5.62
CA ASP A 50 8.96 -0.13 -4.15
C ASP A 50 8.73 -1.56 -3.64
N GLU A 51 7.92 -2.36 -4.32
CA GLU A 51 7.72 -3.78 -4.00
C GLU A 51 9.03 -4.59 -3.96
N VAL A 52 10.06 -4.17 -4.68
CA VAL A 52 11.39 -4.80 -4.66
C VAL A 52 12.33 -4.11 -3.69
N VAL A 53 12.41 -2.77 -3.74
CA VAL A 53 13.54 -2.04 -3.14
C VAL A 53 13.26 -1.45 -1.76
N TYR A 54 11.98 -1.14 -1.43
CA TYR A 54 11.62 -0.52 -0.16
C TYR A 54 11.96 -1.42 1.03
N SER A 55 12.66 -0.88 2.00
CA SER A 55 13.16 -1.58 3.20
C SER A 55 14.07 -2.79 2.93
N ASN A 56 14.19 -3.26 1.70
CA ASN A 56 15.10 -4.33 1.31
C ASN A 56 16.48 -3.77 0.92
N ILE A 57 16.50 -2.80 0.01
CA ILE A 57 17.73 -2.17 -0.51
C ILE A 57 17.91 -0.77 0.07
N PHE A 58 16.82 0.03 0.03
CA PHE A 58 16.83 1.43 0.42
C PHE A 58 16.06 1.66 1.72
N GLU A 59 16.50 2.66 2.47
CA GLU A 59 15.87 3.09 3.72
C GLU A 59 15.71 4.61 3.74
N GLY A 60 14.68 5.08 4.46
CA GLY A 60 14.41 6.49 4.73
C GLY A 60 14.81 6.90 6.15
N LEU A 61 14.64 8.18 6.48
CA LEU A 61 14.80 8.67 7.85
C LEU A 61 13.80 8.02 8.80
N THR A 62 12.59 7.83 8.34
CA THR A 62 11.50 7.11 9.00
C THR A 62 11.03 5.96 8.12
N ARG A 63 10.20 5.07 8.65
CA ARG A 63 9.80 3.84 7.99
C ARG A 63 8.36 3.47 8.36
N PHE A 64 7.58 2.98 7.41
CA PHE A 64 6.28 2.35 7.68
C PHE A 64 6.43 1.00 8.38
N GLN A 65 5.48 0.72 9.28
CA GLN A 65 5.25 -0.59 9.87
C GLN A 65 4.05 -1.28 9.20
N ALA A 66 3.90 -2.57 9.40
CA ALA A 66 2.82 -3.38 8.81
C ALA A 66 1.39 -2.93 9.19
N ASP A 67 1.24 -2.12 10.23
CA ASP A 67 -0.03 -1.52 10.68
C ASP A 67 -0.24 -0.08 10.17
N GLY A 68 0.65 0.42 9.31
CA GLY A 68 0.61 1.78 8.78
C GLY A 68 1.15 2.87 9.71
N SER A 69 1.58 2.52 10.92
CA SER A 69 2.29 3.45 11.80
C SER A 69 3.68 3.76 11.27
N VAL A 70 4.26 4.87 11.73
CA VAL A 70 5.60 5.31 11.34
C VAL A 70 6.56 5.17 12.51
N SER A 71 7.71 4.56 12.26
CA SER A 71 8.78 4.36 13.23
C SER A 71 10.10 5.01 12.77
N SER A 72 11.11 4.95 13.63
CA SER A 72 12.50 5.30 13.27
C SER A 72 13.05 4.39 12.17
N GLY A 73 13.85 4.99 11.28
CA GLY A 73 14.64 4.34 10.25
C GLY A 73 16.10 4.74 10.41
N LEU A 74 16.70 5.37 9.41
CA LEU A 74 18.07 5.91 9.48
C LEU A 74 18.20 7.02 10.55
N ALA A 75 17.12 7.73 10.88
CA ALA A 75 17.07 8.57 12.06
C ALA A 75 16.66 7.75 13.29
N LYS A 76 17.49 7.76 14.35
CA LYS A 76 17.17 7.09 15.62
C LYS A 76 16.16 7.85 16.47
N SER A 77 16.07 9.17 16.29
CA SER A 77 15.12 10.05 17.00
C SER A 77 15.04 11.42 16.33
N TRP A 78 14.03 12.19 16.70
CA TRP A 78 13.85 13.57 16.24
C TRP A 78 13.25 14.45 17.32
N LYS A 79 13.41 15.77 17.15
CA LYS A 79 12.77 16.81 17.94
C LYS A 79 12.06 17.75 16.98
N ILE A 80 10.86 18.20 17.37
CA ILE A 80 10.05 19.15 16.62
C ILE A 80 9.99 20.42 17.45
N SER A 81 10.23 21.58 16.83
CA SER A 81 10.07 22.89 17.49
C SER A 81 8.60 23.16 17.87
N GLY A 82 8.37 24.01 18.86
CA GLY A 82 7.03 24.30 19.38
C GLY A 82 6.09 24.92 18.34
N ASP A 83 6.63 25.52 17.26
CA ASP A 83 5.89 26.06 16.12
C ASP A 83 5.67 25.03 15.00
N GLY A 84 6.17 23.80 15.14
CA GLY A 84 6.06 22.75 14.15
C GLY A 84 6.87 22.94 12.87
N LEU A 85 7.75 23.94 12.82
CA LEU A 85 8.49 24.32 11.61
C LEU A 85 9.87 23.69 11.51
N VAL A 86 10.50 23.29 12.62
CA VAL A 86 11.86 22.75 12.61
C VAL A 86 11.88 21.34 13.15
N TYR A 87 12.40 20.44 12.34
CA TYR A 87 12.65 19.04 12.68
C TYR A 87 14.17 18.81 12.78
N THR A 88 14.65 18.45 13.96
CA THR A 88 16.06 18.10 14.18
C THR A 88 16.16 16.59 14.34
N PHE A 89 16.73 15.92 13.36
CA PHE A 89 16.93 14.46 13.34
C PHE A 89 18.32 14.11 13.88
N GLN A 90 18.34 13.14 14.79
CA GLN A 90 19.55 12.46 15.22
C GLN A 90 19.68 11.16 14.43
N LEU A 91 20.71 11.02 13.62
CA LEU A 91 20.97 9.86 12.79
C LEU A 91 21.60 8.71 13.58
N ASN A 92 21.41 7.47 13.13
CA ASN A 92 22.21 6.34 13.55
C ASN A 92 23.65 6.49 13.01
N GLU A 93 24.62 6.05 13.75
CA GLU A 93 26.05 6.17 13.42
C GLU A 93 26.64 4.82 13.02
N GLY A 94 27.70 4.82 12.23
CA GLY A 94 28.37 3.59 11.79
C GLY A 94 27.64 2.82 10.69
N ILE A 95 26.70 3.46 10.01
CA ILE A 95 25.99 2.89 8.85
C ILE A 95 26.85 3.06 7.61
N ASN A 96 26.94 1.99 6.80
CA ASN A 96 27.57 2.03 5.49
C ASN A 96 26.53 1.70 4.41
N PHE A 97 26.67 2.35 3.26
CA PHE A 97 26.02 1.90 2.03
C PHE A 97 26.62 0.56 1.58
N HIS A 98 25.92 -0.12 0.65
CA HIS A 98 26.32 -1.45 0.16
C HIS A 98 27.70 -1.51 -0.49
N ASP A 99 28.21 -0.39 -0.98
CA ASP A 99 29.53 -0.25 -1.59
C ASP A 99 30.63 0.06 -0.55
N GLY A 100 30.26 0.23 0.73
CA GLY A 100 31.17 0.52 1.84
C GLY A 100 31.36 2.03 2.10
N SER A 101 30.74 2.92 1.33
CA SER A 101 30.72 4.36 1.65
C SER A 101 29.94 4.62 2.94
N VAL A 102 30.36 5.62 3.72
CA VAL A 102 29.75 5.94 5.03
C VAL A 102 28.51 6.81 4.81
N PHE A 103 27.41 6.44 5.46
CA PHE A 103 26.20 7.26 5.52
C PHE A 103 26.35 8.37 6.56
N ASP A 104 25.98 9.60 6.18
CA ASP A 104 25.92 10.74 7.10
C ASP A 104 24.82 11.76 6.72
N ALA A 105 24.74 12.87 7.46
CA ALA A 105 23.77 13.93 7.26
C ALA A 105 23.87 14.64 5.88
N SER A 106 25.00 14.53 5.18
CA SER A 106 25.17 15.09 3.83
C SER A 106 24.37 14.30 2.78
N ASP A 107 24.22 12.98 2.98
CA ASP A 107 23.41 12.13 2.10
C ASP A 107 21.91 12.43 2.26
N VAL A 108 21.49 12.70 3.51
CA VAL A 108 20.12 13.17 3.80
C VAL A 108 19.83 14.48 3.06
N LYS A 109 20.76 15.45 3.21
CA LYS A 109 20.63 16.73 2.52
C LYS A 109 20.56 16.55 1.00
N PHE A 110 21.47 15.77 0.43
CA PHE A 110 21.49 15.47 -1.00
C PHE A 110 20.17 14.87 -1.47
N SER A 111 19.66 13.84 -0.80
CA SER A 111 18.46 13.11 -1.20
C SER A 111 17.22 13.98 -1.16
N LEU A 112 17.03 14.76 -0.09
CA LEU A 112 15.89 15.66 0.04
C LEU A 112 15.97 16.87 -0.91
N ASP A 113 17.18 17.42 -1.14
CA ASP A 113 17.39 18.49 -2.11
C ASP A 113 17.11 17.99 -3.53
N ARG A 114 17.54 16.75 -3.88
CA ARG A 114 17.22 16.11 -5.16
C ARG A 114 15.71 15.88 -5.32
N ALA A 115 15.03 15.37 -4.28
CA ALA A 115 13.58 15.09 -4.33
C ALA A 115 12.73 16.35 -4.57
N ARG A 116 13.12 17.51 -4.00
CA ARG A 116 12.40 18.77 -4.10
C ARG A 116 12.86 19.71 -5.23
N ALA A 117 13.91 19.34 -5.96
CA ALA A 117 14.44 20.17 -7.06
C ALA A 117 13.36 20.45 -8.12
N GLU A 118 13.48 21.59 -8.82
CA GLU A 118 12.51 22.00 -9.85
C GLU A 118 12.42 20.97 -10.98
N ASP A 119 13.55 20.42 -11.40
CA ASP A 119 13.71 19.40 -12.43
C ASP A 119 13.57 17.95 -11.89
N SER A 120 13.19 17.76 -10.63
CA SER A 120 13.01 16.45 -10.02
C SER A 120 11.99 15.61 -10.77
N THR A 121 12.36 14.37 -11.07
CA THR A 121 11.49 13.32 -11.64
C THR A 121 10.76 12.52 -10.56
N ASN A 122 10.97 12.85 -9.28
CA ASN A 122 10.30 12.19 -8.15
C ASN A 122 8.78 12.35 -8.28
N ALA A 123 8.07 11.23 -8.34
CA ALA A 123 6.62 11.22 -8.55
C ALA A 123 5.87 11.90 -7.38
N GLN A 124 6.42 11.81 -6.18
CA GLN A 124 5.85 12.39 -4.96
C GLN A 124 6.56 13.68 -4.53
N LYS A 125 7.23 14.40 -5.44
CA LYS A 125 7.91 15.66 -5.09
C LYS A 125 7.01 16.69 -4.39
N GLY A 126 5.70 16.55 -4.53
CA GLY A 126 4.71 17.34 -3.81
C GLY A 126 4.83 17.24 -2.29
N LEU A 127 5.22 16.07 -1.76
CA LEU A 127 5.41 15.81 -0.32
C LEU A 127 6.56 16.62 0.28
N PHE A 128 7.52 17.04 -0.56
CA PHE A 128 8.75 17.75 -0.16
C PHE A 128 8.69 19.26 -0.42
N LYS A 129 7.63 19.78 -1.05
CA LYS A 129 7.48 21.20 -1.37
C LYS A 129 7.56 22.13 -0.17
N GLY A 130 7.07 21.65 1.00
CA GLY A 130 7.11 22.40 2.24
C GLY A 130 8.50 22.52 2.87
N ILE A 131 9.51 21.81 2.38
CA ILE A 131 10.87 21.91 2.91
C ILE A 131 11.51 23.22 2.44
N GLN A 132 11.72 24.15 3.36
CA GLN A 132 12.41 25.40 3.11
C GLN A 132 13.92 25.20 3.02
N SER A 133 14.50 24.44 3.98
CA SER A 133 15.93 24.15 3.99
C SER A 133 16.24 22.80 4.65
N VAL A 134 17.34 22.19 4.22
CA VAL A 134 17.98 21.04 4.86
C VAL A 134 19.41 21.45 5.23
N THR A 135 19.71 21.46 6.53
CA THR A 135 20.98 21.95 7.07
C THR A 135 21.72 20.83 7.79
N VAL A 136 22.92 20.53 7.36
CA VAL A 136 23.83 19.61 8.07
C VAL A 136 24.42 20.35 9.26
N ILE A 137 24.09 19.91 10.48
CA ILE A 137 24.63 20.48 11.71
C ILE A 137 26.00 19.82 12.02
N ASN A 138 26.03 18.50 11.89
CA ASN A 138 27.24 17.69 11.96
C ASN A 138 26.95 16.34 11.26
N PRO A 139 27.92 15.42 11.13
CA PRO A 139 27.69 14.15 10.38
C PRO A 139 26.54 13.29 10.89
N SER A 140 26.12 13.42 12.15
CA SER A 140 25.01 12.63 12.74
C SER A 140 23.77 13.46 13.07
N VAL A 141 23.71 14.75 12.69
CA VAL A 141 22.56 15.63 12.97
C VAL A 141 22.20 16.45 11.75
N VAL A 142 20.96 16.34 11.31
CA VAL A 142 20.38 17.15 10.24
C VAL A 142 19.16 17.93 10.77
N GLU A 143 19.08 19.21 10.40
CA GLU A 143 17.93 20.07 10.66
C GLU A 143 17.15 20.28 9.35
N ILE A 144 15.84 20.05 9.39
CA ILE A 144 14.94 20.31 8.28
C ILE A 144 13.95 21.39 8.74
N ARG A 145 13.92 22.50 8.00
CA ARG A 145 12.97 23.59 8.22
C ARG A 145 11.88 23.55 7.18
N LEU A 146 10.64 23.65 7.63
CA LEU A 146 9.45 23.74 6.78
C LEU A 146 9.02 25.20 6.61
N SER A 147 8.36 25.51 5.49
CA SER A 147 7.71 26.81 5.25
C SER A 147 6.43 26.96 6.09
N ASP A 148 5.72 25.86 6.29
CA ASP A 148 4.48 25.77 7.05
C ASP A 148 4.49 24.50 7.90
N PRO A 149 3.80 24.46 9.05
CA PRO A 149 3.70 23.25 9.85
C PRO A 149 3.06 22.11 9.05
N ASN A 150 3.66 20.93 9.15
CA ASN A 150 3.15 19.73 8.48
C ASN A 150 3.17 18.53 9.42
N GLY A 151 2.04 18.24 10.04
CA GLY A 151 1.91 17.11 10.96
C GLY A 151 2.05 15.73 10.30
N SER A 152 2.00 15.65 8.96
CA SER A 152 2.27 14.41 8.20
C SER A 152 3.72 14.29 7.75
N PHE A 153 4.59 15.24 8.11
CA PHE A 153 5.96 15.28 7.57
C PHE A 153 6.77 14.02 7.87
N LEU A 154 6.67 13.46 9.08
CA LEU A 154 7.36 12.20 9.43
C LEU A 154 6.85 11.02 8.59
N ARG A 155 5.56 10.99 8.27
CA ARG A 155 4.96 10.01 7.37
C ARG A 155 5.47 10.21 5.93
N ASN A 156 5.56 11.44 5.47
CA ASN A 156 6.10 11.76 4.14
C ASN A 156 7.55 11.28 3.98
N LEU A 157 8.34 11.31 5.06
CA LEU A 157 9.72 10.80 5.07
C LEU A 157 9.82 9.26 5.15
N ALA A 158 8.69 8.56 5.34
CA ALA A 158 8.64 7.10 5.33
C ALA A 158 8.29 6.51 3.95
N TRP A 159 7.94 7.34 2.97
CA TRP A 159 7.66 6.89 1.59
C TRP A 159 8.92 6.40 0.89
N GLY A 160 8.74 5.48 -0.07
CA GLY A 160 9.82 5.03 -0.95
C GLY A 160 10.51 6.16 -1.72
N ASP A 161 9.74 7.19 -2.07
CA ASP A 161 10.23 8.42 -2.71
C ASP A 161 11.15 9.28 -1.82
N ALA A 162 11.21 9.00 -0.49
CA ALA A 162 12.01 9.71 0.51
C ALA A 162 13.24 8.92 0.98
N ILE A 163 13.64 7.90 0.25
CA ILE A 163 14.84 7.11 0.57
C ILE A 163 16.10 7.95 0.51
N ILE A 164 17.13 7.51 1.26
CA ILE A 164 18.41 8.18 1.27
C ILE A 164 19.38 7.47 0.33
N LEU A 165 19.99 8.26 -0.55
CA LEU A 165 20.93 7.84 -1.58
C LEU A 165 22.33 8.42 -1.32
N ASP A 166 23.36 7.65 -1.65
CA ASP A 166 24.72 8.18 -1.78
C ASP A 166 24.82 9.01 -3.09
N PRO A 167 25.25 10.28 -3.04
CA PRO A 167 25.47 11.12 -4.22
C PRO A 167 26.29 10.46 -5.33
N LYS A 168 27.24 9.60 -4.98
CA LYS A 168 28.14 8.94 -5.93
C LYS A 168 27.46 7.86 -6.74
N THR A 169 26.45 7.18 -6.16
CA THR A 169 25.78 6.02 -6.76
C THR A 169 24.36 6.35 -7.22
N ALA A 170 23.78 7.46 -6.79
CA ALA A 170 22.41 7.87 -7.09
C ALA A 170 22.07 7.89 -8.59
N GLY A 171 23.05 8.23 -9.46
CA GLY A 171 22.86 8.22 -10.92
C GLY A 171 22.65 6.84 -11.53
N ASN A 172 22.99 5.76 -10.81
CA ASN A 172 22.89 4.37 -11.26
C ASN A 172 21.77 3.61 -10.55
N ALA A 173 21.02 4.23 -9.64
CA ALA A 173 20.01 3.59 -8.80
C ALA A 173 18.94 2.84 -9.64
N ALA A 174 18.62 3.33 -10.82
CA ALA A 174 17.64 2.74 -11.72
C ALA A 174 17.99 1.30 -12.20
N SER A 175 19.26 0.94 -12.26
CA SER A 175 19.72 -0.37 -12.78
C SER A 175 20.66 -1.11 -11.86
N SER A 176 21.33 -0.42 -10.95
CA SER A 176 22.29 -0.98 -10.00
C SER A 176 22.17 -0.24 -8.66
N PRO A 177 21.08 -0.48 -7.92
CA PRO A 177 20.77 0.23 -6.68
C PRO A 177 21.77 -0.08 -5.58
N VAL A 178 22.26 0.97 -4.91
CA VAL A 178 23.16 0.93 -3.74
C VAL A 178 22.47 1.68 -2.60
N GLY A 179 22.04 0.98 -1.58
CA GLY A 179 21.36 1.52 -0.40
C GLY A 179 22.04 1.11 0.90
N THR A 180 21.35 1.31 2.01
CA THR A 180 21.80 0.97 3.36
C THR A 180 21.12 -0.28 3.92
N GLY A 181 20.19 -0.87 3.18
CA GLY A 181 19.26 -1.90 3.61
C GLY A 181 19.87 -3.28 3.87
N PRO A 182 19.05 -4.21 4.39
CA PRO A 182 19.48 -5.55 4.78
C PRO A 182 19.83 -6.48 3.61
N PHE A 183 19.46 -6.12 2.40
CA PHE A 183 19.81 -6.85 1.18
C PHE A 183 20.54 -5.94 0.19
N LYS A 184 21.53 -6.52 -0.50
CA LYS A 184 22.27 -5.92 -1.61
C LYS A 184 21.69 -6.41 -2.93
N PHE A 185 21.61 -5.53 -3.91
CA PHE A 185 21.31 -5.90 -5.29
C PHE A 185 22.39 -6.86 -5.82
N SER A 186 21.97 -7.95 -6.45
CA SER A 186 22.86 -8.93 -7.06
C SER A 186 22.79 -8.88 -8.58
N GLN A 187 21.59 -9.07 -9.13
CA GLN A 187 21.37 -9.00 -10.59
C GLN A 187 19.90 -8.78 -10.93
N TRP A 188 19.68 -8.31 -12.14
CA TRP A 188 18.37 -8.22 -12.76
C TRP A 188 18.37 -8.95 -14.10
N ILE A 189 17.63 -10.04 -14.20
CA ILE A 189 17.38 -10.74 -15.45
C ILE A 189 16.06 -10.21 -16.00
N LYS A 190 16.16 -9.30 -16.97
CA LYS A 190 15.00 -8.64 -17.57
C LYS A 190 13.98 -9.65 -18.11
N GLY A 191 12.70 -9.40 -17.81
CA GLY A 191 11.59 -10.27 -18.16
C GLY A 191 11.46 -11.53 -17.28
N ASP A 192 12.35 -11.73 -16.29
CA ASP A 192 12.32 -12.92 -15.42
C ASP A 192 12.32 -12.54 -13.94
N ARG A 193 13.40 -11.92 -13.42
CA ARG A 193 13.51 -11.65 -11.98
C ARG A 193 14.57 -10.62 -11.60
N VAL A 194 14.44 -10.08 -10.38
CA VAL A 194 15.50 -9.38 -9.64
C VAL A 194 15.99 -10.28 -8.51
N GLU A 195 17.30 -10.38 -8.32
CA GLU A 195 17.95 -11.14 -7.24
C GLU A 195 18.65 -10.23 -6.25
N LEU A 196 18.45 -10.52 -4.96
CA LEU A 196 19.07 -9.85 -3.84
C LEU A 196 19.87 -10.86 -3.01
N VAL A 197 20.96 -10.39 -2.38
CA VAL A 197 21.75 -11.16 -1.41
C VAL A 197 21.81 -10.42 -0.09
N ARG A 198 21.89 -11.16 1.01
CA ARG A 198 21.99 -10.58 2.36
C ARG A 198 23.18 -9.62 2.47
N ASN A 199 22.95 -8.46 3.08
CA ASN A 199 23.99 -7.57 3.55
C ASN A 199 24.48 -8.06 4.93
N ASN A 200 25.63 -8.72 4.97
CA ASN A 200 26.19 -9.22 6.22
C ASN A 200 26.70 -8.11 7.15
N ASP A 201 26.88 -6.90 6.62
CA ASP A 201 27.32 -5.70 7.35
C ASP A 201 26.14 -4.77 7.68
N TYR A 202 24.92 -5.29 7.63
CA TYR A 202 23.71 -4.50 7.89
C TYR A 202 23.74 -3.95 9.33
N TRP A 203 23.48 -2.67 9.47
CA TRP A 203 23.53 -1.94 10.73
C TRP A 203 22.37 -2.26 11.69
N GLY A 204 21.24 -2.74 11.17
CA GLY A 204 20.06 -3.12 11.94
C GLY A 204 20.08 -4.57 12.39
N MET A 205 18.89 -5.12 12.71
CA MET A 205 18.79 -6.54 13.06
C MET A 205 19.11 -7.41 11.84
N PRO A 206 20.03 -8.40 11.99
CA PRO A 206 20.38 -9.31 10.90
C PRO A 206 19.16 -10.04 10.35
N VAL A 207 19.00 -10.06 9.02
CA VAL A 207 17.97 -10.85 8.35
C VAL A 207 18.39 -12.33 8.26
N VAL A 208 17.42 -13.23 8.34
CA VAL A 208 17.67 -14.68 8.33
C VAL A 208 17.96 -15.17 6.92
N LEU A 209 17.24 -14.64 5.93
CA LEU A 209 17.41 -15.04 4.54
C LEU A 209 18.76 -14.62 3.97
N GLU A 210 19.43 -15.52 3.26
CA GLU A 210 20.68 -15.22 2.56
C GLU A 210 20.46 -14.69 1.14
N LYS A 211 19.32 -15.07 0.54
CA LYS A 211 18.96 -14.67 -0.82
C LYS A 211 17.46 -14.42 -0.92
N ALA A 212 17.09 -13.46 -1.73
CA ALA A 212 15.71 -13.24 -2.15
C ALA A 212 15.65 -13.05 -3.67
N SER A 213 14.62 -13.59 -4.30
CA SER A 213 14.38 -13.45 -5.73
C SER A 213 12.96 -12.96 -5.94
N PHE A 214 12.78 -11.87 -6.68
CA PHE A 214 11.48 -11.33 -7.09
C PHE A 214 11.21 -11.76 -8.53
N LYS A 215 10.37 -12.78 -8.72
CA LYS A 215 10.07 -13.39 -10.01
C LYS A 215 8.80 -12.81 -10.62
N PHE A 216 8.86 -12.40 -11.89
CA PHE A 216 7.75 -11.75 -12.57
C PHE A 216 6.86 -12.78 -13.27
N ILE A 217 5.60 -12.87 -12.85
CA ILE A 217 4.59 -13.78 -13.42
C ILE A 217 3.26 -13.03 -13.49
N SER A 218 2.95 -12.48 -14.65
CA SER A 218 1.74 -11.67 -14.88
C SER A 218 0.49 -12.51 -15.15
N ASP A 219 0.64 -13.72 -15.71
CA ASP A 219 -0.49 -14.59 -16.00
C ASP A 219 -0.98 -15.30 -14.73
N PRO A 220 -2.28 -15.19 -14.36
CA PRO A 220 -2.83 -15.80 -13.16
C PRO A 220 -2.72 -17.31 -13.11
N THR A 221 -2.85 -17.99 -14.26
CA THR A 221 -2.74 -19.45 -14.35
C THR A 221 -1.29 -19.91 -14.13
N ALA A 222 -0.34 -19.18 -14.71
CA ALA A 222 1.09 -19.44 -14.49
C ALA A 222 1.48 -19.18 -13.04
N ALA A 223 0.93 -18.14 -12.38
CA ALA A 223 1.15 -17.86 -10.97
C ALA A 223 0.65 -18.99 -10.07
N PHE A 224 -0.56 -19.50 -10.34
CA PHE A 224 -1.10 -20.67 -9.65
C PHE A 224 -0.18 -21.89 -9.81
N ALA A 225 0.21 -22.22 -11.05
CA ALA A 225 1.07 -23.36 -11.34
C ALA A 225 2.45 -23.24 -10.67
N ALA A 226 3.05 -22.04 -10.66
CA ALA A 226 4.35 -21.78 -10.04
C ALA A 226 4.33 -21.97 -8.52
N LEU A 227 3.26 -21.56 -7.83
CA LEU A 227 3.06 -21.84 -6.40
C LEU A 227 2.91 -23.36 -6.15
N MET A 228 2.03 -24.02 -6.90
CA MET A 228 1.80 -25.47 -6.74
C MET A 228 3.05 -26.31 -7.03
N ALA A 229 3.90 -25.88 -7.95
CA ALA A 229 5.17 -26.53 -8.27
C ALA A 229 6.30 -26.21 -7.26
N GLY A 230 6.13 -25.18 -6.41
CA GLY A 230 7.19 -24.68 -5.51
C GLY A 230 8.27 -23.87 -6.24
N ASP A 231 8.03 -23.41 -7.46
CA ASP A 231 8.90 -22.48 -8.20
C ASP A 231 8.88 -21.07 -7.61
N VAL A 232 7.82 -20.75 -6.88
CA VAL A 232 7.60 -19.52 -6.12
C VAL A 232 7.14 -19.90 -4.72
N ASP A 233 7.71 -19.25 -3.71
CA ASP A 233 7.42 -19.53 -2.29
C ASP A 233 6.24 -18.70 -1.77
N ALA A 234 6.04 -17.52 -2.34
CA ALA A 234 4.95 -16.63 -1.96
C ALA A 234 4.59 -15.65 -3.09
N PHE A 235 3.32 -15.33 -3.19
CA PHE A 235 2.80 -14.13 -3.84
C PHE A 235 2.16 -13.25 -2.76
N PRO A 236 2.81 -12.19 -2.28
CA PRO A 236 2.21 -11.28 -1.30
C PRO A 236 0.96 -10.55 -1.82
N VAL A 237 0.89 -10.34 -3.15
CA VAL A 237 -0.31 -9.89 -3.87
C VAL A 237 -0.58 -10.90 -4.98
N TYR A 238 -1.52 -11.81 -4.72
CA TYR A 238 -1.80 -12.93 -5.62
C TYR A 238 -2.81 -12.53 -6.71
N PRO A 239 -2.53 -12.82 -8.02
CA PRO A 239 -3.31 -12.28 -9.14
C PRO A 239 -4.67 -12.93 -9.38
N ALA A 240 -4.99 -14.08 -8.75
CA ALA A 240 -6.19 -14.86 -9.02
C ALA A 240 -6.99 -15.14 -7.73
N PRO A 241 -7.59 -14.12 -7.08
CA PRO A 241 -8.27 -14.29 -5.79
C PRO A 241 -9.39 -15.34 -5.85
N GLU A 242 -9.99 -15.58 -7.00
CA GLU A 242 -11.00 -16.62 -7.22
C GLU A 242 -10.50 -18.05 -6.97
N THR A 243 -9.18 -18.26 -6.98
CA THR A 243 -8.56 -19.59 -6.75
C THR A 243 -8.05 -19.77 -5.32
N LEU A 244 -8.12 -18.75 -4.47
CA LEU A 244 -7.58 -18.79 -3.10
C LEU A 244 -8.14 -19.93 -2.26
N ALA A 245 -9.41 -20.30 -2.45
CA ALA A 245 -10.04 -21.42 -1.75
C ALA A 245 -9.32 -22.77 -2.01
N GLN A 246 -8.61 -22.93 -3.13
CA GLN A 246 -7.83 -24.14 -3.42
C GLN A 246 -6.55 -24.18 -2.57
N PHE A 247 -5.91 -23.04 -2.34
CA PHE A 247 -4.75 -22.94 -1.45
C PHE A 247 -5.14 -23.05 0.01
N ASP A 248 -6.29 -22.50 0.42
CA ASP A 248 -6.79 -22.58 1.79
C ASP A 248 -7.13 -24.02 2.19
N ALA A 249 -7.52 -24.85 1.23
CA ALA A 249 -7.76 -26.30 1.44
C ALA A 249 -6.47 -27.14 1.49
N ASP A 250 -5.32 -26.62 1.09
CA ASP A 250 -4.04 -27.33 1.05
C ASP A 250 -3.15 -26.91 2.25
N PRO A 251 -2.81 -27.83 3.17
CA PRO A 251 -1.99 -27.51 4.36
C PRO A 251 -0.55 -27.07 4.04
N ASN A 252 -0.11 -27.20 2.79
CA ASN A 252 1.19 -26.71 2.36
C ASN A 252 1.23 -25.20 2.13
N PHE A 253 0.07 -24.53 2.14
CA PHE A 253 -0.04 -23.11 1.88
C PHE A 253 -0.75 -22.37 3.03
N ASN A 254 -0.48 -21.09 3.13
CA ASN A 254 -1.23 -20.12 3.92
C ASN A 254 -1.81 -19.08 2.97
N VAL A 255 -3.12 -18.88 3.01
CA VAL A 255 -3.77 -17.73 2.39
C VAL A 255 -3.68 -16.55 3.36
N ILE A 256 -3.14 -15.43 2.87
CA ILE A 256 -2.93 -14.21 3.64
C ILE A 256 -3.95 -13.18 3.15
N VAL A 257 -4.96 -12.88 3.97
CA VAL A 257 -5.93 -11.83 3.67
C VAL A 257 -5.73 -10.69 4.65
N GLY A 258 -5.34 -9.55 4.12
CA GLY A 258 -5.12 -8.31 4.85
C GLY A 258 -5.80 -7.14 4.15
N SER A 259 -5.51 -5.92 4.59
CA SER A 259 -5.99 -4.71 3.95
C SER A 259 -4.86 -3.93 3.26
N THR A 260 -5.25 -3.08 2.33
CA THR A 260 -4.39 -2.13 1.62
C THR A 260 -4.81 -0.71 1.99
N GLU A 261 -4.22 0.32 1.39
CA GLU A 261 -4.74 1.69 1.42
C GLU A 261 -5.81 1.93 0.33
N GLY A 262 -6.34 0.87 -0.28
CA GLY A 262 -7.29 0.99 -1.39
C GLY A 262 -8.73 1.22 -0.92
N GLU A 263 -9.12 2.46 -0.59
CA GLU A 263 -10.49 2.83 -0.29
C GLU A 263 -11.31 2.92 -1.57
N THR A 264 -12.13 1.88 -1.82
CA THR A 264 -13.04 1.86 -2.96
C THR A 264 -14.30 2.64 -2.65
N ILE A 265 -14.59 3.65 -3.45
CA ILE A 265 -15.74 4.53 -3.29
C ILE A 265 -16.61 4.53 -4.54
N LEU A 266 -17.92 4.68 -4.33
CA LEU A 266 -18.85 5.18 -5.34
C LEU A 266 -18.79 6.71 -5.26
N SER A 267 -17.90 7.29 -6.06
CA SER A 267 -17.72 8.74 -6.05
C SER A 267 -18.93 9.42 -6.68
N THR A 268 -19.45 10.42 -5.97
CA THR A 268 -20.54 11.28 -6.43
C THR A 268 -19.99 12.66 -6.77
N ASN A 269 -20.36 13.20 -7.91
CA ASN A 269 -20.06 14.59 -8.24
C ASN A 269 -20.99 15.52 -7.44
N ASN A 270 -20.49 16.08 -6.33
CA ASN A 270 -21.33 16.89 -5.43
C ASN A 270 -21.84 18.21 -6.05
N GLN A 271 -21.38 18.60 -7.25
CA GLN A 271 -21.86 19.76 -7.99
C GLN A 271 -22.78 19.39 -9.17
N ALA A 272 -22.97 18.09 -9.48
CA ALA A 272 -23.93 17.67 -10.47
C ALA A 272 -25.38 18.04 -10.04
N GLU A 273 -26.24 18.34 -10.99
CA GLU A 273 -27.58 18.94 -10.78
C GLU A 273 -28.38 18.22 -9.68
N HIS A 274 -28.46 16.88 -9.75
CA HIS A 274 -29.26 16.09 -8.81
C HIS A 274 -28.50 15.77 -7.52
N LEU A 275 -27.18 15.74 -7.57
CA LEU A 275 -26.32 15.30 -6.46
C LEU A 275 -25.91 16.45 -5.51
N LYS A 276 -26.24 17.70 -5.83
CA LYS A 276 -26.12 18.83 -4.88
C LYS A 276 -27.01 18.63 -3.64
N ASP A 277 -28.16 17.98 -3.83
CA ASP A 277 -29.07 17.66 -2.72
C ASP A 277 -28.52 16.47 -1.92
N VAL A 278 -28.15 16.74 -0.66
CA VAL A 278 -27.65 15.70 0.24
C VAL A 278 -28.64 14.55 0.45
N ARG A 279 -29.96 14.80 0.29
CA ARG A 279 -30.98 13.74 0.42
C ARG A 279 -30.84 12.70 -0.68
N VAL A 280 -30.45 13.11 -1.89
CA VAL A 280 -30.20 12.20 -3.02
C VAL A 280 -28.93 11.38 -2.76
N ARG A 281 -27.82 12.02 -2.32
CA ARG A 281 -26.60 11.30 -1.97
C ARG A 281 -26.82 10.31 -0.83
N LYS A 282 -27.61 10.72 0.18
CA LYS A 282 -27.99 9.85 1.29
C LYS A 282 -28.86 8.67 0.83
N ALA A 283 -29.80 8.91 -0.10
CA ALA A 283 -30.60 7.87 -0.71
C ALA A 283 -29.71 6.83 -1.44
N ILE A 284 -28.77 7.30 -2.26
CA ILE A 284 -27.78 6.44 -2.93
C ILE A 284 -27.01 5.59 -1.91
N ALA A 285 -26.50 6.21 -0.83
CA ALA A 285 -25.74 5.48 0.19
C ALA A 285 -26.56 4.38 0.89
N HIS A 286 -27.85 4.62 1.17
CA HIS A 286 -28.75 3.61 1.75
C HIS A 286 -29.26 2.56 0.74
N ALA A 287 -29.14 2.81 -0.56
CA ALA A 287 -29.48 1.84 -1.60
C ALA A 287 -28.41 0.76 -1.78
N ILE A 288 -27.20 0.96 -1.25
CA ILE A 288 -26.02 0.11 -1.52
C ILE A 288 -25.84 -0.95 -0.44
N ASN A 289 -25.89 -2.22 -0.85
CA ASN A 289 -25.45 -3.35 -0.05
C ASN A 289 -23.97 -3.63 -0.32
N ARG A 290 -23.10 -3.14 0.55
CA ARG A 290 -21.64 -3.26 0.42
C ARG A 290 -21.17 -4.70 0.37
N GLN A 291 -21.79 -5.58 1.19
CA GLN A 291 -21.38 -6.99 1.27
C GLN A 291 -21.65 -7.71 -0.06
N GLU A 292 -22.78 -7.47 -0.71
CA GLU A 292 -23.06 -8.06 -2.03
C GLU A 292 -22.04 -7.63 -3.09
N ILE A 293 -21.52 -6.39 -2.99
CA ILE A 293 -20.48 -5.92 -3.91
C ILE A 293 -19.16 -6.65 -3.62
N VAL A 294 -18.79 -6.79 -2.35
CA VAL A 294 -17.59 -7.55 -1.95
C VAL A 294 -17.72 -9.01 -2.41
N ASP A 295 -18.85 -9.64 -2.19
CA ASP A 295 -19.07 -11.05 -2.56
C ASP A 295 -19.07 -11.24 -4.09
N GLY A 296 -19.80 -10.39 -4.82
CA GLY A 296 -19.99 -10.55 -6.27
C GLY A 296 -18.84 -10.02 -7.12
N ALA A 297 -18.21 -8.90 -6.72
CA ALA A 297 -17.12 -8.28 -7.48
C ALA A 297 -15.73 -8.70 -7.01
N MET A 298 -15.58 -9.01 -5.72
CA MET A 298 -14.28 -9.26 -5.06
C MET A 298 -14.17 -10.67 -4.46
N PHE A 299 -15.08 -11.59 -4.82
CA PHE A 299 -15.05 -13.00 -4.36
C PHE A 299 -15.05 -13.15 -2.84
N GLY A 300 -15.67 -12.24 -2.12
CA GLY A 300 -15.70 -12.20 -0.65
C GLY A 300 -14.47 -11.53 -0.02
N PHE A 301 -13.51 -11.05 -0.83
CA PHE A 301 -12.29 -10.39 -0.31
C PHE A 301 -12.43 -8.87 -0.33
N GLY A 302 -12.56 -8.30 0.84
CA GLY A 302 -12.70 -6.85 1.07
C GLY A 302 -13.36 -6.59 2.42
N THR A 303 -13.11 -5.42 2.96
CA THR A 303 -13.74 -4.99 4.22
C THR A 303 -14.66 -3.83 3.93
N PRO A 304 -15.99 -3.94 4.16
CA PRO A 304 -16.89 -2.80 4.03
C PRO A 304 -16.42 -1.62 4.88
N ILE A 305 -16.45 -0.41 4.32
CA ILE A 305 -16.05 0.83 4.99
C ILE A 305 -17.18 1.85 4.99
N GLY A 306 -17.17 2.76 5.97
CA GLY A 306 -18.14 3.85 6.09
C GLY A 306 -17.51 5.24 5.94
N THR A 307 -16.21 5.29 5.64
CA THR A 307 -15.41 6.50 5.49
C THR A 307 -14.23 6.26 4.56
N HIS A 308 -13.50 7.32 4.23
CA HIS A 308 -12.29 7.26 3.41
C HIS A 308 -11.05 7.13 4.31
N PHE A 309 -10.84 5.91 4.82
CA PHE A 309 -9.71 5.58 5.70
C PHE A 309 -9.51 4.06 5.78
N ALA A 310 -8.25 3.62 5.87
CA ALA A 310 -7.92 2.20 5.84
C ALA A 310 -8.20 1.51 7.21
N PRO A 311 -8.95 0.39 7.25
CA PRO A 311 -9.31 -0.29 8.51
C PRO A 311 -8.15 -0.81 9.34
N HIS A 312 -6.95 -1.00 8.77
CA HIS A 312 -5.77 -1.40 9.52
C HIS A 312 -5.10 -0.24 10.27
N HIS A 313 -5.46 1.00 9.91
CA HIS A 313 -4.86 2.18 10.53
C HIS A 313 -5.44 2.43 11.94
N PRO A 314 -4.60 2.79 12.95
CA PRO A 314 -5.06 2.99 14.32
C PRO A 314 -6.07 4.15 14.49
N ASP A 315 -6.11 5.09 13.55
CA ASP A 315 -7.05 6.21 13.56
C ASP A 315 -8.34 5.93 12.76
N TYR A 316 -8.52 4.73 12.22
CA TYR A 316 -9.76 4.32 11.54
C TYR A 316 -10.96 4.41 12.45
N GLU A 317 -12.09 4.90 11.89
CA GLU A 317 -13.39 4.93 12.54
C GLU A 317 -14.38 4.08 11.74
N ASP A 318 -15.00 3.07 12.37
CA ASP A 318 -16.05 2.30 11.70
C ASP A 318 -17.36 3.10 11.64
N LEU A 319 -17.63 3.69 10.49
CA LEU A 319 -18.83 4.48 10.21
C LEU A 319 -19.80 3.76 9.25
N THR A 320 -19.66 2.45 9.05
CA THR A 320 -20.54 1.67 8.18
C THR A 320 -22.01 1.77 8.59
N GLY A 321 -22.28 1.90 9.88
CA GLY A 321 -23.63 2.07 10.44
C GLY A 321 -24.35 3.36 10.03
N GLN A 322 -23.65 4.39 9.53
CA GLN A 322 -24.27 5.65 9.09
C GLN A 322 -25.12 5.48 7.81
N SER A 323 -24.76 4.53 6.96
CA SER A 323 -25.44 4.25 5.69
C SER A 323 -25.70 2.75 5.51
N ASN A 324 -26.38 2.14 6.49
CA ASN A 324 -26.87 0.77 6.38
C ASN A 324 -27.75 0.61 5.15
N TYR A 325 -27.66 -0.54 4.49
CA TYR A 325 -28.56 -0.91 3.38
C TYR A 325 -30.01 -0.85 3.84
N ASP A 326 -30.78 0.07 3.27
CA ASP A 326 -32.19 0.30 3.55
C ASP A 326 -32.89 0.88 2.32
N PRO A 327 -33.33 0.04 1.38
CA PRO A 327 -34.02 0.48 0.17
C PRO A 327 -35.29 1.26 0.44
N ALA A 328 -36.02 0.97 1.55
CA ALA A 328 -37.24 1.68 1.90
C ALA A 328 -36.95 3.14 2.28
N LYS A 329 -35.88 3.35 3.12
CA LYS A 329 -35.39 4.68 3.46
C LYS A 329 -34.85 5.43 2.25
N SER A 330 -34.16 4.73 1.35
CA SER A 330 -33.68 5.32 0.08
C SER A 330 -34.84 5.87 -0.75
N LYS A 331 -35.90 5.07 -0.98
CA LYS A 331 -37.10 5.51 -1.70
C LYS A 331 -37.78 6.71 -1.05
N ALA A 332 -37.89 6.72 0.29
CA ALA A 332 -38.46 7.85 1.01
C ALA A 332 -37.68 9.13 0.80
N LEU A 333 -36.31 9.07 0.91
CA LEU A 333 -35.45 10.19 0.68
C LEU A 333 -35.51 10.75 -0.74
N LEU A 334 -35.63 9.86 -1.76
CA LEU A 334 -35.82 10.26 -3.15
C LEU A 334 -37.16 10.98 -3.34
N ALA A 335 -38.23 10.46 -2.75
CA ALA A 335 -39.54 11.11 -2.79
C ALA A 335 -39.52 12.49 -2.14
N ASP A 336 -38.90 12.63 -0.95
CA ASP A 336 -38.74 13.90 -0.26
C ASP A 336 -37.87 14.90 -1.04
N ALA A 337 -36.92 14.40 -1.86
CA ALA A 337 -36.12 15.20 -2.77
C ALA A 337 -36.81 15.55 -4.10
N GLY A 338 -38.04 15.05 -4.33
CA GLY A 338 -38.82 15.33 -5.54
C GLY A 338 -38.66 14.29 -6.67
N TYR A 339 -38.02 13.15 -6.42
CA TYR A 339 -37.75 12.11 -7.42
C TYR A 339 -38.61 10.86 -7.24
N SER A 340 -39.86 11.02 -6.81
CA SER A 340 -40.80 9.88 -6.67
C SER A 340 -41.15 9.16 -8.00
N GLN A 341 -40.88 9.78 -9.15
CA GLN A 341 -41.06 9.21 -10.49
C GLN A 341 -39.78 8.60 -11.07
N GLY A 342 -38.71 8.54 -10.29
CA GLY A 342 -37.39 8.05 -10.69
C GLY A 342 -36.38 9.14 -11.04
N LEU A 343 -35.16 8.72 -11.18
CA LEU A 343 -33.97 9.55 -11.48
C LEU A 343 -33.05 8.79 -12.42
N THR A 344 -32.41 9.46 -13.37
CA THR A 344 -31.40 8.86 -14.23
C THR A 344 -30.09 9.52 -14.01
N LEU A 345 -29.03 8.72 -13.73
CA LEU A 345 -27.66 9.18 -13.48
C LEU A 345 -26.66 8.50 -14.43
N SER A 346 -25.61 9.20 -14.81
CA SER A 346 -24.47 8.59 -15.50
C SER A 346 -23.59 7.81 -14.51
N LEU A 347 -23.08 6.64 -14.92
CA LEU A 347 -22.13 5.83 -14.15
C LEU A 347 -20.94 5.50 -15.05
N LYS A 348 -19.83 6.25 -14.91
CA LYS A 348 -18.61 6.07 -15.69
C LYS A 348 -17.61 5.21 -14.94
N LEU A 349 -17.17 4.10 -15.54
CA LEU A 349 -16.39 3.05 -14.88
C LEU A 349 -15.02 2.89 -15.50
N PRO A 350 -13.93 3.01 -14.71
CA PRO A 350 -12.57 2.69 -15.17
C PRO A 350 -12.39 1.17 -15.36
N PRO A 351 -11.22 0.73 -15.94
CA PRO A 351 -11.01 -0.68 -16.31
C PRO A 351 -11.01 -1.71 -15.18
N PRO A 352 -10.59 -1.41 -13.91
CA PRO A 352 -10.48 -2.42 -12.87
C PRO A 352 -11.76 -3.21 -12.61
N SER A 353 -11.62 -4.49 -12.26
CA SER A 353 -12.74 -5.39 -12.01
C SER A 353 -13.64 -4.93 -10.86
N TYR A 354 -13.05 -4.34 -9.81
CA TYR A 354 -13.83 -3.77 -8.71
C TYR A 354 -14.80 -2.69 -9.17
N ALA A 355 -14.44 -1.93 -10.21
CA ALA A 355 -15.29 -0.89 -10.76
C ALA A 355 -16.33 -1.46 -11.74
N ARG A 356 -15.91 -2.27 -12.73
CA ARG A 356 -16.82 -2.79 -13.76
C ARG A 356 -17.82 -3.79 -13.19
N ARG A 357 -17.37 -4.82 -12.45
CA ARG A 357 -18.28 -5.79 -11.82
C ARG A 357 -19.09 -5.14 -10.69
N GLY A 358 -18.42 -4.32 -9.84
CA GLY A 358 -19.10 -3.58 -8.78
C GLY A 358 -20.16 -2.62 -9.33
N GLY A 359 -19.89 -1.99 -10.47
CA GLY A 359 -20.81 -1.09 -11.15
C GLY A 359 -22.10 -1.77 -11.61
N GLU A 360 -22.01 -3.00 -12.13
CA GLU A 360 -23.20 -3.79 -12.51
C GLU A 360 -24.09 -4.09 -11.30
N ILE A 361 -23.49 -4.48 -10.17
CA ILE A 361 -24.21 -4.75 -8.92
C ILE A 361 -24.86 -3.47 -8.41
N ILE A 362 -24.10 -2.37 -8.33
CA ILE A 362 -24.59 -1.05 -7.89
C ILE A 362 -25.73 -0.56 -8.78
N ALA A 363 -25.60 -0.68 -10.10
CA ALA A 363 -26.67 -0.31 -11.03
C ALA A 363 -27.96 -1.09 -10.78
N SER A 364 -27.86 -2.38 -10.44
CA SER A 364 -29.01 -3.19 -10.06
C SER A 364 -29.66 -2.69 -8.77
N GLN A 365 -28.86 -2.45 -7.72
CA GLN A 365 -29.34 -1.96 -6.42
C GLN A 365 -29.97 -0.56 -6.53
N LEU A 366 -29.39 0.33 -7.32
CA LEU A 366 -29.94 1.67 -7.58
C LEU A 366 -31.28 1.60 -8.32
N ARG A 367 -31.42 0.69 -9.28
CA ARG A 367 -32.68 0.49 -10.01
C ARG A 367 -33.82 0.03 -9.09
N GLU A 368 -33.53 -0.78 -8.07
CA GLU A 368 -34.53 -1.21 -7.08
C GLU A 368 -35.18 -0.06 -6.32
N VAL A 369 -34.47 1.06 -6.18
CA VAL A 369 -34.96 2.25 -5.48
C VAL A 369 -35.47 3.34 -6.44
N GLY A 370 -35.43 3.10 -7.76
CA GLY A 370 -35.94 4.04 -8.77
C GLY A 370 -34.85 4.94 -9.36
N ILE A 371 -33.57 4.58 -9.23
CA ILE A 371 -32.47 5.29 -9.91
C ILE A 371 -31.96 4.43 -11.06
N ASP A 372 -32.23 4.86 -12.30
CA ASP A 372 -31.64 4.26 -13.50
C ASP A 372 -30.23 4.80 -13.73
N THR A 373 -29.30 3.94 -14.17
CA THR A 373 -27.93 4.31 -14.47
C THR A 373 -27.60 4.14 -15.94
N LYS A 374 -27.00 5.15 -16.55
CA LYS A 374 -26.37 5.06 -17.87
C LYS A 374 -24.90 4.69 -17.66
N MET A 375 -24.62 3.37 -17.75
CA MET A 375 -23.27 2.87 -17.58
C MET A 375 -22.40 3.10 -18.82
N GLU A 376 -21.18 3.55 -18.62
CA GLU A 376 -20.16 3.73 -19.65
C GLU A 376 -18.81 3.19 -19.12
N ASN A 377 -18.26 2.19 -19.81
CA ASN A 377 -16.92 1.67 -19.51
C ASN A 377 -15.87 2.52 -20.24
N LEU A 378 -14.94 3.09 -19.49
CA LEU A 378 -13.87 3.94 -20.00
C LEU A 378 -12.52 3.24 -19.87
N GLU A 379 -11.58 3.56 -20.74
CA GLU A 379 -10.17 3.29 -20.50
C GLU A 379 -9.57 4.35 -19.55
N TRP A 380 -8.44 4.06 -18.88
CA TRP A 380 -7.87 4.99 -17.88
C TRP A 380 -7.62 6.40 -18.43
N SER A 381 -7.13 6.52 -19.64
CA SER A 381 -6.89 7.83 -20.26
C SER A 381 -8.18 8.63 -20.46
N GLN A 382 -9.26 7.96 -20.85
CA GLN A 382 -10.58 8.55 -21.01
C GLN A 382 -11.18 8.93 -19.65
N TRP A 383 -11.05 8.06 -18.64
CA TRP A 383 -11.49 8.33 -17.28
C TRP A 383 -10.77 9.55 -16.68
N LEU A 384 -9.45 9.62 -16.84
CA LEU A 384 -8.65 10.77 -16.39
C LEU A 384 -9.08 12.06 -17.07
N GLU A 385 -9.40 12.03 -18.35
CA GLU A 385 -9.82 13.23 -19.11
C GLU A 385 -11.25 13.64 -18.77
N GLN A 386 -12.20 12.71 -18.84
CA GLN A 386 -13.62 13.02 -18.68
C GLN A 386 -14.01 13.18 -17.19
N VAL A 387 -13.63 12.20 -16.34
CA VAL A 387 -14.05 12.16 -14.93
C VAL A 387 -13.14 13.03 -14.07
N PHE A 388 -11.84 12.71 -14.03
CA PHE A 388 -10.92 13.35 -13.09
C PHE A 388 -10.70 14.84 -13.41
N LYS A 389 -10.40 15.17 -14.67
CA LYS A 389 -10.15 16.55 -15.11
C LYS A 389 -11.45 17.27 -15.50
N GLY A 390 -12.26 16.63 -16.34
CA GLY A 390 -13.46 17.22 -16.94
C GLY A 390 -14.66 17.30 -16.00
N LYS A 391 -14.70 16.44 -14.95
CA LYS A 391 -15.83 16.33 -13.99
C LYS A 391 -17.18 16.06 -14.68
N ASP A 392 -17.14 15.45 -15.85
CA ASP A 392 -18.28 15.07 -16.66
C ASP A 392 -18.77 13.68 -16.25
N TYR A 393 -19.42 13.61 -15.09
CA TYR A 393 -20.02 12.40 -14.55
C TYR A 393 -20.97 12.73 -13.39
N ASP A 394 -21.92 11.83 -13.08
CA ASP A 394 -22.66 11.84 -11.84
C ASP A 394 -22.05 10.88 -10.83
N LEU A 395 -21.84 9.62 -11.26
CA LEU A 395 -21.29 8.55 -10.45
C LEU A 395 -20.06 7.90 -11.14
N THR A 396 -19.09 7.50 -10.34
CA THR A 396 -17.97 6.66 -10.78
C THR A 396 -17.50 5.77 -9.64
N ILE A 397 -16.83 4.66 -9.94
CA ILE A 397 -16.23 3.79 -8.92
C ILE A 397 -14.72 3.80 -9.10
N VAL A 398 -14.00 4.16 -8.04
CA VAL A 398 -12.53 4.18 -8.04
C VAL A 398 -12.01 3.79 -6.66
N SER A 399 -10.86 3.15 -6.62
CA SER A 399 -10.13 2.88 -5.38
C SER A 399 -8.96 3.84 -5.26
N HIS A 400 -8.94 4.59 -4.18
CA HIS A 400 -7.81 5.43 -3.78
C HIS A 400 -6.79 4.55 -3.05
N THR A 401 -5.54 4.65 -3.43
CA THR A 401 -4.46 3.78 -2.91
C THR A 401 -3.33 4.57 -2.26
N GLU A 402 -3.46 5.88 -2.25
CA GLU A 402 -2.50 6.78 -1.62
C GLU A 402 -2.71 6.79 -0.11
N PRO A 403 -1.70 6.44 0.70
CA PRO A 403 -1.85 6.39 2.15
C PRO A 403 -2.27 7.73 2.74
N MET A 404 -3.34 7.70 3.55
CA MET A 404 -3.80 8.88 4.30
C MET A 404 -4.22 10.06 3.42
N ASP A 405 -4.77 9.81 2.25
CA ASP A 405 -5.15 10.87 1.30
C ASP A 405 -6.47 11.59 1.64
N ILE A 406 -7.07 11.34 2.80
CA ILE A 406 -8.30 12.00 3.29
C ILE A 406 -8.27 13.54 3.12
N GLY A 407 -7.08 14.14 3.09
CA GLY A 407 -6.91 15.58 2.82
C GLY A 407 -7.45 16.07 1.48
N ILE A 408 -7.68 15.17 0.50
CA ILE A 408 -8.27 15.50 -0.81
C ILE A 408 -9.67 16.11 -0.69
N TYR A 409 -10.41 15.76 0.38
CA TYR A 409 -11.74 16.33 0.66
C TYR A 409 -11.69 17.83 1.04
N GLY A 410 -10.52 18.36 1.38
CA GLY A 410 -10.30 19.78 1.59
C GLY A 410 -10.16 20.60 0.29
N ASN A 411 -10.01 19.95 -0.86
CA ASN A 411 -9.87 20.61 -2.17
C ASN A 411 -11.21 20.64 -2.92
N PRO A 412 -11.93 21.78 -2.97
CA PRO A 412 -13.23 21.88 -3.64
C PRO A 412 -13.13 21.70 -5.16
N LYS A 413 -11.92 21.73 -5.74
CA LYS A 413 -11.66 21.48 -7.17
C LYS A 413 -11.31 20.02 -7.46
N TYR A 414 -11.23 19.16 -6.43
CA TYR A 414 -11.02 17.73 -6.66
C TYR A 414 -12.19 17.15 -7.47
N TYR A 415 -12.04 15.99 -8.07
CA TYR A 415 -13.01 15.54 -9.08
C TYR A 415 -14.44 15.34 -8.55
N PHE A 416 -14.62 14.99 -7.26
CA PHE A 416 -15.95 14.87 -6.65
C PHE A 416 -16.53 16.21 -6.12
N GLN A 417 -15.81 17.31 -6.21
CA GLN A 417 -16.24 18.69 -6.00
C GLN A 417 -16.97 18.95 -4.66
N TYR A 418 -16.49 18.33 -3.58
CA TYR A 418 -16.98 18.63 -2.23
C TYR A 418 -16.41 19.94 -1.73
N ASP A 419 -17.26 20.83 -1.21
CA ASP A 419 -16.87 22.14 -0.70
C ASP A 419 -17.36 22.33 0.74
N SER A 420 -16.49 22.12 1.72
CA SER A 420 -16.75 22.25 3.15
C SER A 420 -15.66 23.06 3.82
N GLN A 421 -16.04 24.24 4.39
CA GLN A 421 -15.12 25.03 5.18
C GLN A 421 -14.75 24.32 6.49
N GLU A 422 -15.71 23.64 7.12
CA GLU A 422 -15.49 22.86 8.35
C GLU A 422 -14.41 21.78 8.14
N PHE A 423 -14.44 21.08 6.99
CA PHE A 423 -13.41 20.08 6.66
C PHE A 423 -12.03 20.73 6.47
N ARG A 424 -11.95 21.86 5.78
CA ARG A 424 -10.69 22.60 5.61
C ARG A 424 -10.12 23.08 6.93
N ASP A 425 -10.98 23.50 7.86
CA ASP A 425 -10.57 23.92 9.20
C ASP A 425 -10.00 22.74 10.00
N LEU A 426 -10.61 21.54 9.90
CA LEU A 426 -10.06 20.32 10.49
C LEU A 426 -8.68 19.97 9.90
N MET A 427 -8.49 20.06 8.59
CA MET A 427 -7.19 19.80 7.96
C MET A 427 -6.13 20.83 8.37
N THR A 428 -6.53 22.08 8.54
CA THR A 428 -5.64 23.13 9.06
C THR A 428 -5.21 22.82 10.49
N GLN A 429 -6.16 22.42 11.36
CA GLN A 429 -5.85 22.01 12.73
C GLN A 429 -4.95 20.79 12.76
N LEU A 430 -5.22 19.79 11.90
CA LEU A 430 -4.41 18.58 11.80
C LEU A 430 -2.95 18.88 11.44
N ASN A 431 -2.73 19.82 10.53
CA ASN A 431 -1.39 20.22 10.12
C ASN A 431 -0.62 20.96 11.21
N LEU A 432 -1.31 21.73 12.06
CA LEU A 432 -0.71 22.46 13.15
C LEU A 432 -0.47 21.61 14.41
N GLU A 433 -1.24 20.52 14.58
CA GLU A 433 -1.20 19.71 15.80
C GLU A 433 -0.04 18.71 15.76
N THR A 434 0.73 18.63 16.83
CA THR A 434 1.87 17.70 16.98
C THR A 434 1.61 16.59 18.02
N ASP A 435 0.60 16.76 18.88
CA ASP A 435 0.20 15.72 19.84
C ASP A 435 -0.55 14.60 19.13
N ALA A 436 -0.05 13.36 19.22
CA ALA A 436 -0.60 12.21 18.51
C ALA A 436 -2.08 11.93 18.85
N LYS A 437 -2.49 12.11 20.12
CA LYS A 437 -3.88 11.86 20.54
C LYS A 437 -4.85 12.90 19.98
N LYS A 438 -4.44 14.16 19.97
CA LYS A 438 -5.24 15.23 19.38
C LYS A 438 -5.33 15.07 17.87
N ARG A 439 -4.23 14.70 17.20
CA ARG A 439 -4.23 14.38 15.78
C ARG A 439 -5.22 13.26 15.46
N SER A 440 -5.18 12.16 16.23
CA SER A 440 -6.14 11.06 16.10
C SER A 440 -7.59 11.54 16.23
N SER A 441 -7.88 12.38 17.22
CA SER A 441 -9.22 12.97 17.41
C SER A 441 -9.67 13.83 16.21
N ILE A 442 -8.78 14.65 15.66
CA ILE A 442 -9.08 15.47 14.47
C ILE A 442 -9.35 14.60 13.24
N LEU A 443 -8.53 13.56 13.03
CA LEU A 443 -8.73 12.60 11.93
C LEU A 443 -10.07 11.87 12.04
N LYS A 444 -10.48 11.47 13.24
CA LYS A 444 -11.79 10.85 13.48
C LYS A 444 -12.92 11.82 13.18
N SER A 445 -12.83 13.08 13.65
CA SER A 445 -13.81 14.11 13.32
C SER A 445 -13.91 14.38 11.81
N ALA A 446 -12.79 14.35 11.08
CA ALA A 446 -12.79 14.48 9.63
C ALA A 446 -13.50 13.31 8.92
N GLN A 447 -13.27 12.08 9.38
CA GLN A 447 -13.97 10.89 8.90
C GLN A 447 -15.48 10.96 9.14
N GLU A 448 -15.89 11.35 10.37
CA GLU A 448 -17.29 11.53 10.73
C GLU A 448 -17.97 12.57 9.84
N LEU A 449 -17.31 13.71 9.57
CA LEU A 449 -17.87 14.78 8.77
C LEU A 449 -18.16 14.35 7.33
N ILE A 450 -17.17 13.75 6.64
CA ILE A 450 -17.38 13.32 5.25
C ILE A 450 -18.39 12.18 5.12
N SER A 451 -18.48 11.32 6.12
CA SER A 451 -19.50 10.27 6.20
C SER A 451 -20.89 10.85 6.42
N LYS A 452 -21.06 11.79 7.35
CA LYS A 452 -22.30 12.50 7.67
C LYS A 452 -22.82 13.33 6.49
N ASP A 453 -21.94 13.92 5.72
CA ASP A 453 -22.27 14.74 4.55
C ASP A 453 -22.55 13.89 3.30
N TYR A 454 -22.38 12.57 3.40
CA TYR A 454 -22.58 11.65 2.29
C TYR A 454 -21.85 12.11 1.02
N VAL A 455 -20.59 12.53 1.20
CA VAL A 455 -19.79 13.09 0.09
C VAL A 455 -19.61 12.09 -1.02
N ASN A 456 -19.38 10.82 -0.66
CA ASN A 456 -19.28 9.66 -1.55
C ASN A 456 -20.02 8.47 -0.92
N GLY A 457 -20.35 7.48 -1.72
CA GLY A 457 -20.72 6.15 -1.24
C GLY A 457 -19.44 5.37 -0.90
N TYR A 458 -19.11 5.22 0.38
CA TYR A 458 -17.97 4.41 0.82
C TYR A 458 -18.34 2.95 0.71
N LEU A 459 -17.59 2.17 -0.06
CA LEU A 459 -17.92 0.78 -0.40
C LEU A 459 -17.11 -0.20 0.43
N PHE A 460 -15.86 -0.37 0.11
CA PHE A 460 -15.00 -1.33 0.80
C PHE A 460 -13.52 -1.01 0.63
N GLN A 461 -12.74 -1.47 1.59
CA GLN A 461 -11.28 -1.52 1.51
C GLN A 461 -10.87 -2.70 0.64
N LEU A 462 -10.01 -2.46 -0.36
CA LEU A 462 -9.42 -3.53 -1.15
C LEU A 462 -8.60 -4.46 -0.26
N ALA A 463 -8.91 -5.74 -0.31
CA ALA A 463 -8.10 -6.73 0.39
C ALA A 463 -6.74 -6.88 -0.30
N LYS A 464 -5.70 -7.05 0.53
CA LYS A 464 -4.46 -7.69 0.11
C LYS A 464 -4.70 -9.19 0.16
N THR A 465 -4.68 -9.85 -0.98
CA THR A 465 -4.82 -11.31 -1.06
C THR A 465 -3.48 -11.92 -1.46
N GLY A 466 -2.87 -12.67 -0.56
CA GLY A 466 -1.59 -13.33 -0.79
C GLY A 466 -1.68 -14.83 -0.55
N VAL A 467 -0.72 -15.55 -1.12
CA VAL A 467 -0.49 -16.99 -0.88
C VAL A 467 0.97 -17.19 -0.57
N ALA A 468 1.27 -17.98 0.44
CA ALA A 468 2.64 -18.34 0.79
C ALA A 468 2.73 -19.82 1.20
N ASN A 469 3.90 -20.43 1.01
CA ASN A 469 4.22 -21.71 1.62
C ASN A 469 3.96 -21.66 3.14
N SER A 470 3.32 -22.68 3.70
CA SER A 470 2.89 -22.68 5.12
C SER A 470 4.05 -22.62 6.12
N LYS A 471 5.27 -22.94 5.69
CA LYS A 471 6.49 -22.79 6.49
C LYS A 471 7.13 -21.41 6.39
N LEU A 472 6.74 -20.56 5.43
CA LEU A 472 7.24 -19.19 5.31
C LEU A 472 6.45 -18.28 6.27
N VAL A 473 7.14 -17.51 7.08
CA VAL A 473 6.55 -16.58 8.06
C VAL A 473 7.17 -15.19 7.94
N GLY A 474 6.50 -14.20 8.52
CA GLY A 474 7.00 -12.82 8.59
C GLY A 474 6.58 -11.92 7.42
N LEU A 475 5.87 -12.45 6.40
CA LEU A 475 5.27 -11.60 5.38
C LEU A 475 4.22 -10.67 5.98
N TRP A 476 4.20 -9.43 5.54
CA TRP A 476 3.18 -8.48 5.97
C TRP A 476 1.78 -8.92 5.55
N LYS A 477 0.88 -8.95 6.51
CA LYS A 477 -0.54 -9.21 6.25
C LYS A 477 -1.17 -8.03 5.51
N ASN A 478 -0.94 -6.81 5.99
CA ASN A 478 -1.45 -5.58 5.39
C ASN A 478 -0.42 -4.95 4.44
N SER A 479 -0.85 -4.01 3.62
CA SER A 479 -0.01 -3.25 2.71
C SER A 479 -0.27 -1.75 2.88
N PRO A 480 0.26 -1.15 3.95
CA PRO A 480 0.11 0.29 4.22
C PRO A 480 0.98 1.15 3.28
N THR A 481 1.83 0.52 2.52
CA THR A 481 2.62 1.07 1.42
C THR A 481 2.94 -0.06 0.44
N GLN A 482 3.40 0.29 -0.73
CA GLN A 482 3.76 -0.67 -1.77
C GLN A 482 5.15 -1.27 -1.45
N ALA A 483 5.16 -2.36 -0.69
CA ALA A 483 6.39 -3.01 -0.25
C ALA A 483 6.21 -4.51 -0.06
N ASN A 484 7.25 -5.27 -0.39
CA ASN A 484 7.43 -6.64 0.08
C ASN A 484 8.63 -6.67 1.03
N ASP A 485 8.43 -6.15 2.22
CA ASP A 485 9.46 -6.10 3.27
C ASP A 485 9.85 -7.51 3.72
N LEU A 486 11.10 -7.88 3.50
CA LEU A 486 11.65 -9.19 3.83
C LEU A 486 12.45 -9.20 5.14
N THR A 487 12.51 -8.09 5.87
CA THR A 487 13.32 -7.97 7.10
C THR A 487 12.93 -8.97 8.18
N GLY A 488 11.63 -9.30 8.28
CA GLY A 488 11.09 -10.27 9.25
C GLY A 488 10.83 -11.65 8.67
N VAL A 489 11.14 -11.89 7.40
CA VAL A 489 10.77 -13.14 6.71
C VAL A 489 11.78 -14.25 7.00
N SER A 490 11.23 -15.42 7.36
CA SER A 490 12.04 -16.61 7.64
C SER A 490 11.26 -17.90 7.39
N TRP A 491 11.98 -19.03 7.35
CA TRP A 491 11.40 -20.36 7.27
C TRP A 491 11.25 -20.97 8.67
N LYS A 492 10.11 -21.57 8.95
CA LYS A 492 9.93 -22.45 10.12
C LYS A 492 10.79 -23.71 9.96
N GLU A 493 11.34 -24.18 11.05
CA GLU A 493 12.04 -25.47 11.12
C GLU A 493 11.12 -26.67 10.86
#